data_098dad62d94576b9d0551648076b1183
#
_entry.id   098dad62d94576b9d0551648076b1183
#
_cell.length_a   1.000
_cell.length_b   1.000
_cell.length_c   1.000
_cell.angle_alpha   90.00
_cell.angle_beta   90.00
_cell.angle_gamma   90.00
#
_symmetry.space_group_name_H-M   'P 1'
#
loop_
_entity.id
_entity.type
_entity.pdbx_description
1 polymer ?
#
loop_
_entity_poly.entity_id
_entity_poly.type
_entity_poly.pdbx_seq_one_letter_code
_entity_poly.pdbx_strand_id
1 'polypeptide(L)'
;MKKFQKIMMLLFGTIIMLTYQSFLSESDGSVNNAAPGDTARSLSPYFTNVTSSPKTPDAEGFLQRWLLLEPIDKPNRSNTVFTDSYIRNAFDTLYFPGQFTTVPNDGDKVTVGNQELTWHALDAANFNVKLFRFAYGLDKKIYGVLFWAVTVVNSPREMKDVRLAVGSNSASMWWLNGKEAVILSGDRRMVMDDCVSKRLTLKKGKNIIRGAVINGPGMSDFCVRFIDENGNPIKDLTMNIESSGK
;
A
#
# COMPACT_ATOMS: atom_id res chain seq x y z
N MET A 1 45.92 17.34 -45.81
CA MET A 1 45.22 17.25 -44.51
C MET A 1 44.12 16.18 -44.47
N LYS A 2 43.25 16.00 -45.44
CA LYS A 2 42.14 15.03 -45.41
C LYS A 2 42.56 13.53 -45.47
N LYS A 3 43.73 13.20 -46.03
CA LYS A 3 44.23 11.80 -46.07
C LYS A 3 44.84 11.33 -44.76
N PHE A 4 45.42 12.19 -43.96
CA PHE A 4 46.01 11.84 -42.65
C PHE A 4 44.93 11.57 -41.61
N GLN A 5 43.79 12.25 -41.65
CA GLN A 5 42.70 12.00 -40.73
C GLN A 5 42.01 10.66 -40.94
N LYS A 6 41.93 10.14 -42.17
CA LYS A 6 41.35 8.83 -42.47
C LYS A 6 42.22 7.65 -41.97
N ILE A 7 43.54 7.79 -42.01
CA ILE A 7 44.47 6.75 -41.54
C ILE A 7 44.47 6.69 -40.01
N MET A 8 44.33 7.82 -39.31
CA MET A 8 44.30 7.85 -37.89
C MET A 8 42.98 7.27 -37.35
N MET A 9 41.84 7.42 -38.05
CA MET A 9 40.56 6.83 -37.68
C MET A 9 40.52 5.31 -37.88
N LEU A 10 41.25 4.78 -38.86
CA LEU A 10 41.36 3.33 -39.10
C LEU A 10 42.26 2.62 -38.05
N LEU A 11 43.32 3.28 -37.58
CA LEU A 11 44.21 2.75 -36.54
C LEU A 11 43.57 2.73 -35.16
N PHE A 12 42.73 3.72 -34.82
CA PHE A 12 41.97 3.73 -33.55
C PHE A 12 40.86 2.69 -33.54
N GLY A 13 40.20 2.46 -34.67
CA GLY A 13 39.14 1.42 -34.76
C GLY A 13 39.64 0.02 -34.60
N THR A 14 40.83 -0.28 -35.11
CA THR A 14 41.46 -1.65 -34.99
C THR A 14 42.04 -1.91 -33.61
N ILE A 15 42.57 -0.92 -32.90
CA ILE A 15 43.08 -1.10 -31.53
C ILE A 15 41.91 -1.32 -30.53
N ILE A 16 40.77 -0.68 -30.73
CA ILE A 16 39.58 -0.87 -29.87
C ILE A 16 38.99 -2.27 -30.09
N MET A 17 39.01 -2.80 -31.33
CA MET A 17 38.52 -4.18 -31.57
C MET A 17 39.47 -5.26 -31.05
N LEU A 18 40.76 -5.05 -31.01
CA LEU A 18 41.73 -5.99 -30.48
C LEU A 18 41.72 -6.06 -28.93
N THR A 19 41.40 -4.97 -28.26
CA THR A 19 41.25 -4.97 -26.80
C THR A 19 39.90 -5.55 -26.35
N TYR A 20 38.86 -5.58 -27.19
CA TYR A 20 37.58 -6.18 -26.87
C TYR A 20 37.58 -7.71 -27.01
N GLN A 21 38.43 -8.27 -27.90
CA GLN A 21 38.55 -9.74 -28.07
C GLN A 21 39.44 -10.41 -27.05
N SER A 22 40.39 -9.73 -26.42
CA SER A 22 41.19 -10.27 -25.34
C SER A 22 40.46 -10.36 -23.98
N PHE A 23 39.30 -9.72 -23.83
CA PHE A 23 38.50 -9.78 -22.61
C PHE A 23 37.42 -10.88 -22.60
N LEU A 24 37.27 -11.61 -23.71
CA LEU A 24 36.26 -12.67 -23.85
C LEU A 24 36.83 -14.12 -23.78
N SER A 25 38.11 -14.29 -23.46
CA SER A 25 38.73 -15.61 -23.49
C SER A 25 39.24 -16.17 -22.16
N GLU A 26 38.94 -15.51 -21.02
CA GLU A 26 39.25 -16.08 -19.71
C GLU A 26 38.10 -15.88 -18.73
N SER A 27 37.10 -16.75 -18.79
CA SER A 27 36.32 -17.18 -17.62
C SER A 27 35.59 -18.47 -17.97
N ASP A 28 36.35 -19.54 -18.09
CA ASP A 28 35.80 -20.89 -17.95
C ASP A 28 35.75 -21.23 -16.47
N GLY A 29 34.91 -20.51 -15.77
CA GLY A 29 34.43 -20.84 -14.45
C GLY A 29 32.95 -21.15 -14.60
N SER A 30 32.55 -22.37 -14.31
CA SER A 30 31.17 -22.82 -14.28
C SER A 30 30.31 -21.85 -13.46
N VAL A 31 29.82 -20.79 -14.09
CA VAL A 31 28.70 -20.03 -13.58
C VAL A 31 27.50 -20.96 -13.73
N ASN A 32 27.10 -21.56 -12.64
CA ASN A 32 25.76 -22.10 -12.53
C ASN A 32 24.81 -21.02 -13.02
N ASN A 33 24.34 -21.17 -14.26
CA ASN A 33 23.15 -20.48 -14.76
C ASN A 33 21.94 -21.06 -14.00
N ALA A 34 21.85 -20.75 -12.70
CA ALA A 34 20.56 -20.64 -12.08
C ALA A 34 19.87 -19.52 -12.89
N ALA A 35 18.83 -19.86 -13.63
CA ALA A 35 17.85 -18.90 -14.13
C ALA A 35 17.60 -17.92 -12.98
N PRO A 36 17.45 -16.58 -13.23
CA PRO A 36 17.16 -15.65 -12.17
C PRO A 36 16.02 -16.26 -11.40
N GLY A 37 16.31 -16.74 -10.19
CA GLY A 37 15.37 -17.50 -9.38
C GLY A 37 14.13 -16.65 -9.31
N ASP A 38 13.02 -17.24 -9.69
CA ASP A 38 11.69 -16.71 -9.43
C ASP A 38 11.73 -16.33 -7.96
N THR A 39 11.95 -15.04 -7.68
CA THR A 39 11.97 -14.55 -6.30
C THR A 39 10.56 -14.75 -5.83
N ALA A 40 10.33 -15.84 -5.11
CA ALA A 40 9.04 -16.32 -4.70
C ALA A 40 8.24 -15.09 -4.20
N ARG A 41 7.12 -14.81 -4.85
CA ARG A 41 6.26 -13.71 -4.49
C ARG A 41 5.94 -13.86 -3.00
N SER A 42 6.22 -12.85 -2.20
CA SER A 42 6.12 -12.90 -0.76
C SER A 42 5.67 -11.57 -0.21
N LEU A 43 4.93 -11.63 0.88
CA LEU A 43 4.56 -10.44 1.66
C LEU A 43 5.75 -9.89 2.45
N SER A 44 6.73 -10.74 2.79
CA SER A 44 7.99 -10.31 3.42
C SER A 44 8.85 -9.51 2.41
N PRO A 45 9.57 -8.47 2.85
CA PRO A 45 9.72 -7.97 4.23
C PRO A 45 8.70 -6.88 4.62
N TYR A 46 7.67 -6.64 3.82
CA TYR A 46 6.74 -5.51 3.98
C TYR A 46 5.64 -5.77 5.00
N PHE A 47 5.30 -7.03 5.20
CA PHE A 47 4.24 -7.47 6.10
C PHE A 47 4.64 -8.70 6.89
N THR A 48 4.08 -8.79 8.10
CA THR A 48 4.09 -9.98 8.95
C THR A 48 2.66 -10.33 9.36
N ASN A 49 2.44 -11.60 9.71
CA ASN A 49 1.15 -12.02 10.25
C ASN A 49 0.88 -11.34 11.59
N VAL A 50 -0.38 -11.04 11.86
CA VAL A 50 -0.79 -10.50 13.16
C VAL A 50 -0.58 -11.53 14.26
N THR A 51 -0.26 -11.04 15.45
CA THR A 51 -0.23 -11.83 16.66
C THR A 51 -1.48 -11.59 17.50
N SER A 52 -1.78 -12.46 18.46
CA SER A 52 -2.88 -12.29 19.42
C SER A 52 -2.69 -11.10 20.37
N SER A 53 -1.46 -10.63 20.53
CA SER A 53 -1.17 -9.46 21.37
C SER A 53 -1.64 -8.16 20.70
N PRO A 54 -2.25 -7.23 21.45
CA PRO A 54 -2.56 -5.90 20.94
C PRO A 54 -1.31 -5.21 20.42
N LYS A 55 -1.43 -4.50 19.29
CA LYS A 55 -0.34 -3.70 18.70
C LYS A 55 -0.59 -2.23 19.00
N THR A 56 0.41 -1.54 19.51
CA THR A 56 0.40 -0.07 19.63
C THR A 56 0.79 0.59 18.30
N PRO A 57 0.41 1.85 18.07
CA PRO A 57 1.01 2.63 16.98
C PRO A 57 2.53 2.67 17.08
N ASP A 58 3.21 2.94 15.99
CA ASP A 58 4.66 3.09 15.98
C ASP A 58 5.14 4.36 16.72
N ALA A 59 6.45 4.63 16.69
CA ALA A 59 7.05 5.78 17.37
C ALA A 59 6.50 7.13 16.87
N GLU A 60 6.02 7.19 15.63
CA GLU A 60 5.42 8.38 15.02
C GLU A 60 3.89 8.39 15.08
N GLY A 61 3.27 7.37 15.73
CA GLY A 61 1.82 7.24 15.91
C GLY A 61 1.08 6.56 14.75
N PHE A 62 1.77 6.02 13.75
CA PHE A 62 1.13 5.38 12.61
C PHE A 62 0.54 4.02 12.97
N LEU A 63 -0.64 3.75 12.41
CA LEU A 63 -1.38 2.51 12.58
C LEU A 63 -0.86 1.47 11.58
N GLN A 64 -0.28 0.40 12.08
CA GLN A 64 0.38 -0.61 11.24
C GLN A 64 -0.39 -1.92 11.12
N ARG A 65 -1.43 -2.19 11.94
CA ARG A 65 -2.21 -3.42 11.92
C ARG A 65 -3.51 -3.23 11.14
N TRP A 66 -3.70 -4.02 10.09
CA TRP A 66 -4.82 -3.88 9.18
C TRP A 66 -5.36 -5.23 8.70
N LEU A 67 -6.67 -5.27 8.46
CA LEU A 67 -7.33 -6.23 7.58
C LEU A 67 -7.35 -5.62 6.19
N LEU A 68 -6.71 -6.28 5.24
CA LEU A 68 -6.61 -5.86 3.84
C LEU A 68 -7.37 -6.85 2.96
N LEU A 69 -8.31 -6.36 2.17
CA LEU A 69 -8.98 -7.17 1.15
C LEU A 69 -8.09 -7.27 -0.09
N GLU A 70 -8.02 -8.46 -0.68
CA GLU A 70 -7.44 -8.63 -2.01
C GLU A 70 -8.05 -7.64 -3.01
N PRO A 71 -7.28 -7.16 -4.01
CA PRO A 71 -7.70 -6.05 -4.85
C PRO A 71 -8.93 -6.39 -5.70
N ILE A 72 -9.90 -5.49 -5.68
CA ILE A 72 -11.09 -5.50 -6.55
C ILE A 72 -10.69 -4.90 -7.90
N ASP A 73 -11.05 -5.55 -8.99
CA ASP A 73 -10.86 -5.02 -10.34
C ASP A 73 -11.64 -3.70 -10.52
N LYS A 74 -10.92 -2.62 -10.80
CA LYS A 74 -11.49 -1.31 -11.14
C LYS A 74 -10.64 -0.67 -12.25
N PRO A 75 -10.75 -1.16 -13.49
CA PRO A 75 -9.91 -0.71 -14.59
C PRO A 75 -9.99 0.81 -14.79
N ASN A 76 -8.84 1.44 -14.80
CA ASN A 76 -8.68 2.83 -15.18
C ASN A 76 -7.29 3.00 -15.83
N ARG A 77 -7.16 3.94 -16.76
CA ARG A 77 -5.94 4.13 -17.55
C ARG A 77 -5.09 5.31 -17.07
N SER A 78 -5.65 6.14 -16.21
CA SER A 78 -4.98 7.36 -15.75
C SER A 78 -5.54 7.79 -14.39
N ASN A 79 -4.66 8.29 -13.53
CA ASN A 79 -5.05 8.86 -12.24
C ASN A 79 -5.70 10.24 -12.36
N THR A 80 -5.65 10.87 -13.55
CA THR A 80 -6.29 12.18 -13.78
C THR A 80 -7.81 12.15 -13.66
N VAL A 81 -8.42 10.95 -13.73
CA VAL A 81 -9.87 10.77 -13.55
C VAL A 81 -10.32 10.82 -12.09
N PHE A 82 -9.40 10.75 -11.13
CA PHE A 82 -9.72 10.65 -9.70
C PHE A 82 -10.17 11.99 -9.08
N THR A 83 -11.22 12.58 -9.66
CA THR A 83 -11.91 13.72 -9.05
C THR A 83 -12.71 13.28 -7.83
N ASP A 84 -13.10 14.21 -6.97
CA ASP A 84 -13.94 13.92 -5.79
C ASP A 84 -15.22 13.17 -6.15
N SER A 85 -15.90 13.58 -7.22
CA SER A 85 -17.13 12.93 -7.69
C SER A 85 -16.86 11.51 -8.17
N TYR A 86 -15.75 11.28 -8.89
CA TYR A 86 -15.38 9.95 -9.35
C TYR A 86 -15.10 8.99 -8.19
N ILE A 87 -14.30 9.43 -7.19
CA ILE A 87 -13.94 8.60 -6.05
C ILE A 87 -15.14 8.34 -5.15
N ARG A 88 -16.01 9.34 -4.90
CA ARG A 88 -17.25 9.12 -4.15
C ARG A 88 -18.10 8.06 -4.82
N ASN A 89 -18.35 8.17 -6.11
CA ASN A 89 -19.12 7.18 -6.86
C ASN A 89 -18.45 5.78 -6.82
N ALA A 90 -17.12 5.73 -6.95
CA ALA A 90 -16.38 4.46 -6.90
C ALA A 90 -16.47 3.80 -5.51
N PHE A 91 -16.38 4.55 -4.42
CA PHE A 91 -16.36 4.01 -3.06
C PHE A 91 -17.75 3.86 -2.43
N ASP A 92 -18.75 4.62 -2.87
CA ASP A 92 -20.14 4.44 -2.48
C ASP A 92 -20.79 3.23 -3.18
N THR A 93 -20.18 2.71 -4.24
CA THR A 93 -20.60 1.47 -4.88
C THR A 93 -20.49 0.30 -3.89
N LEU A 94 -21.57 -0.44 -3.70
CA LEU A 94 -21.57 -1.64 -2.87
C LEU A 94 -21.00 -2.82 -3.67
N TYR A 95 -19.77 -3.20 -3.38
CA TYR A 95 -19.09 -4.33 -4.04
C TYR A 95 -19.43 -5.68 -3.40
N PHE A 96 -19.63 -5.70 -2.07
CA PHE A 96 -19.95 -6.91 -1.30
C PHE A 96 -20.80 -6.59 -0.08
N PRO A 97 -21.58 -7.54 0.44
CA PRO A 97 -22.40 -7.36 1.63
C PRO A 97 -21.55 -6.98 2.86
N GLY A 98 -22.03 -6.06 3.67
CA GLY A 98 -21.33 -5.65 4.90
C GLY A 98 -20.10 -4.75 4.70
N GLN A 99 -19.82 -4.29 3.49
CA GLN A 99 -18.67 -3.44 3.14
C GLN A 99 -18.45 -2.28 4.12
N PHE A 100 -19.52 -1.62 4.57
CA PHE A 100 -19.47 -0.46 5.47
C PHE A 100 -19.72 -0.80 6.93
N THR A 101 -20.21 -1.99 7.25
CA THR A 101 -20.71 -2.33 8.59
C THR A 101 -19.93 -3.45 9.27
N THR A 102 -19.52 -4.47 8.52
CA THR A 102 -18.85 -5.64 9.07
C THR A 102 -17.36 -5.38 9.29
N VAL A 103 -16.83 -5.83 10.43
CA VAL A 103 -15.38 -5.99 10.61
C VAL A 103 -15.07 -7.44 10.24
N PRO A 104 -14.31 -7.70 9.18
CA PRO A 104 -13.96 -9.05 8.77
C PRO A 104 -12.96 -9.69 9.73
N ASN A 105 -12.82 -11.02 9.65
CA ASN A 105 -11.73 -11.76 10.25
C ASN A 105 -10.67 -12.10 9.21
N ASP A 106 -9.51 -12.53 9.68
CA ASP A 106 -8.47 -13.09 8.81
C ASP A 106 -8.99 -14.34 8.09
N GLY A 107 -8.81 -14.39 6.77
CA GLY A 107 -9.28 -15.49 5.94
C GLY A 107 -10.76 -15.42 5.52
N ASP A 108 -11.53 -14.44 6.01
CA ASP A 108 -12.91 -14.24 5.54
C ASP A 108 -12.92 -13.96 4.02
N LYS A 109 -13.92 -14.49 3.34
CA LYS A 109 -14.06 -14.34 1.90
C LYS A 109 -15.27 -13.50 1.53
N VAL A 110 -15.14 -12.77 0.44
CA VAL A 110 -16.22 -12.01 -0.18
C VAL A 110 -16.23 -12.24 -1.69
N THR A 111 -17.43 -12.24 -2.27
CA THR A 111 -17.58 -12.33 -3.73
C THR A 111 -17.86 -10.96 -4.31
N VAL A 112 -17.06 -10.55 -5.28
CA VAL A 112 -17.20 -9.28 -6.01
C VAL A 112 -17.27 -9.61 -7.51
N GLY A 113 -18.44 -9.49 -8.10
CA GLY A 113 -18.66 -9.96 -9.47
C GLY A 113 -18.35 -11.46 -9.58
N ASN A 114 -17.36 -11.81 -10.41
CA ASN A 114 -16.89 -13.19 -10.59
C ASN A 114 -15.62 -13.51 -9.77
N GLN A 115 -15.18 -12.62 -8.88
CA GLN A 115 -13.98 -12.79 -8.08
C GLN A 115 -14.36 -13.23 -6.67
N GLU A 116 -13.71 -14.28 -6.15
CA GLU A 116 -13.65 -14.57 -4.72
C GLU A 116 -12.38 -13.92 -4.16
N LEU A 117 -12.53 -13.03 -3.20
CA LEU A 117 -11.46 -12.24 -2.59
C LEU A 117 -11.38 -12.55 -1.10
N THR A 118 -10.16 -12.60 -0.58
CA THR A 118 -9.88 -12.96 0.81
C THR A 118 -9.40 -11.74 1.59
N TRP A 119 -9.81 -11.64 2.85
CA TRP A 119 -9.29 -10.69 3.82
C TRP A 119 -8.05 -11.25 4.51
N HIS A 120 -7.01 -10.42 4.63
CA HIS A 120 -5.75 -10.78 5.25
C HIS A 120 -5.46 -9.84 6.44
N ALA A 121 -5.30 -10.41 7.62
CA ALA A 121 -4.86 -9.67 8.81
C ALA A 121 -3.34 -9.57 8.82
N LEU A 122 -2.80 -8.37 8.69
CA LEU A 122 -1.38 -8.12 8.51
C LEU A 122 -0.88 -6.95 9.37
N ASP A 123 0.35 -7.08 9.83
CA ASP A 123 1.13 -5.99 10.41
C ASP A 123 2.10 -5.44 9.35
N ALA A 124 1.95 -4.17 8.98
CA ALA A 124 2.90 -3.49 8.13
C ALA A 124 4.24 -3.28 8.86
N ALA A 125 5.34 -3.53 8.17
CA ALA A 125 6.69 -3.35 8.71
C ALA A 125 7.12 -1.87 8.78
N ASN A 126 6.48 -1.01 7.97
CA ASN A 126 6.79 0.41 7.87
C ASN A 126 5.59 1.26 8.33
N PHE A 127 5.82 2.56 8.49
CA PHE A 127 4.76 3.53 8.80
C PHE A 127 3.66 3.55 7.74
N ASN A 128 3.97 3.22 6.48
CA ASN A 128 3.03 3.15 5.39
C ASN A 128 2.74 1.69 4.97
N VAL A 129 1.47 1.42 4.72
CA VAL A 129 0.95 0.13 4.28
C VAL A 129 1.12 0.02 2.77
N LYS A 130 2.01 -0.85 2.34
CA LYS A 130 2.41 -1.03 0.93
C LYS A 130 1.41 -1.89 0.14
N LEU A 131 0.27 -1.33 -0.28
CA LEU A 131 -0.77 -2.08 -1.02
C LEU A 131 -0.26 -2.70 -2.31
N PHE A 132 0.64 -2.01 -3.03
CA PHE A 132 1.31 -2.57 -4.19
C PHE A 132 2.06 -3.87 -3.84
N ARG A 133 2.80 -3.90 -2.70
CA ARG A 133 3.53 -5.09 -2.26
C ARG A 133 2.60 -6.18 -1.74
N PHE A 134 1.49 -5.79 -1.11
CA PHE A 134 0.45 -6.72 -0.71
C PHE A 134 -0.11 -7.48 -1.92
N ALA A 135 -0.58 -6.77 -2.94
CA ALA A 135 -1.11 -7.41 -4.15
C ALA A 135 -0.05 -8.24 -4.89
N TYR A 136 1.16 -7.69 -5.05
CA TYR A 136 2.27 -8.40 -5.71
C TYR A 136 2.64 -9.69 -4.97
N GLY A 137 2.74 -9.65 -3.64
CA GLY A 137 3.11 -10.80 -2.82
C GLY A 137 2.09 -11.94 -2.87
N LEU A 138 0.82 -11.63 -3.16
CA LEU A 138 -0.28 -12.59 -3.33
C LEU A 138 -0.54 -13.00 -4.79
N ASP A 139 0.32 -12.59 -5.72
CA ASP A 139 0.11 -12.81 -7.16
C ASP A 139 -1.21 -12.21 -7.68
N LYS A 140 -1.57 -11.05 -7.18
CA LYS A 140 -2.78 -10.33 -7.58
C LYS A 140 -2.45 -9.13 -8.45
N LYS A 141 -3.46 -8.63 -9.13
CA LYS A 141 -3.36 -7.44 -9.97
C LYS A 141 -3.02 -6.20 -9.13
N ILE A 142 -2.08 -5.40 -9.62
CA ILE A 142 -1.52 -4.24 -8.91
C ILE A 142 -1.99 -2.88 -9.46
N TYR A 143 -2.49 -2.85 -10.71
CA TYR A 143 -2.95 -1.65 -11.39
C TYR A 143 -4.41 -1.78 -11.83
N GLY A 144 -5.12 -0.66 -11.88
CA GLY A 144 -6.54 -0.64 -12.21
C GLY A 144 -7.36 -1.41 -11.18
N VAL A 145 -7.10 -1.17 -9.92
CA VAL A 145 -7.69 -1.89 -8.80
C VAL A 145 -8.14 -0.94 -7.69
N LEU A 146 -9.00 -1.44 -6.83
CA LEU A 146 -9.47 -0.79 -5.62
C LEU A 146 -9.18 -1.71 -4.42
N PHE A 147 -8.58 -1.16 -3.37
CA PHE A 147 -8.30 -1.84 -2.12
C PHE A 147 -9.24 -1.38 -1.01
N TRP A 148 -9.64 -2.30 -0.15
CA TRP A 148 -10.31 -2.02 1.11
C TRP A 148 -9.41 -2.39 2.28
N ALA A 149 -9.39 -1.52 3.28
CA ALA A 149 -8.63 -1.70 4.50
C ALA A 149 -9.54 -1.43 5.72
N VAL A 150 -9.44 -2.27 6.74
CA VAL A 150 -10.16 -2.10 8.00
C VAL A 150 -9.20 -2.28 9.16
N THR A 151 -9.28 -1.42 10.17
CA THR A 151 -8.61 -1.65 11.45
C THR A 151 -9.53 -1.32 12.62
N VAL A 152 -9.31 -2.01 13.73
CA VAL A 152 -10.01 -1.79 14.99
C VAL A 152 -9.05 -1.15 15.97
N VAL A 153 -9.34 0.08 16.33
CA VAL A 153 -8.53 0.85 17.29
C VAL A 153 -9.29 0.95 18.61
N ASN A 154 -8.65 0.52 19.68
CA ASN A 154 -9.18 0.69 21.04
C ASN A 154 -8.54 1.90 21.69
N SER A 155 -9.38 2.82 22.15
CA SER A 155 -8.99 3.99 22.93
C SER A 155 -9.20 3.73 24.42
N PRO A 156 -8.23 4.04 25.30
CA PRO A 156 -8.37 3.82 26.75
C PRO A 156 -9.42 4.74 27.38
N ARG A 157 -9.76 5.82 26.73
CA ARG A 157 -10.76 6.83 27.17
C ARG A 157 -11.47 7.45 25.97
N GLU A 158 -12.53 8.20 26.22
CA GLU A 158 -13.05 9.12 25.19
C GLU A 158 -12.03 10.22 24.92
N MET A 159 -11.73 10.47 23.65
CA MET A 159 -10.85 11.57 23.21
C MET A 159 -11.61 12.45 22.23
N LYS A 160 -11.87 13.69 22.62
CA LYS A 160 -12.49 14.69 21.77
C LYS A 160 -11.45 15.48 21.00
N ASP A 161 -11.88 16.15 19.95
CA ASP A 161 -11.08 17.05 19.11
C ASP A 161 -9.83 16.40 18.49
N VAL A 162 -9.82 15.08 18.40
CA VAL A 162 -8.79 14.35 17.65
C VAL A 162 -9.03 14.48 16.15
N ARG A 163 -7.98 14.31 15.36
CA ARG A 163 -8.07 14.34 13.91
C ARG A 163 -7.41 13.10 13.32
N LEU A 164 -8.01 12.56 12.26
CA LEU A 164 -7.42 11.49 11.46
C LEU A 164 -6.55 12.14 10.38
N ALA A 165 -5.25 11.89 10.46
CA ALA A 165 -4.27 12.33 9.48
C ALA A 165 -3.93 11.17 8.55
N VAL A 166 -4.01 11.40 7.25
CA VAL A 166 -3.87 10.38 6.21
C VAL A 166 -2.93 10.86 5.13
N GLY A 167 -2.04 9.98 4.70
CA GLY A 167 -1.31 10.09 3.46
C GLY A 167 -1.65 8.91 2.55
N SER A 168 -1.73 9.13 1.25
CA SER A 168 -2.02 8.08 0.28
C SER A 168 -1.31 8.34 -1.03
N ASN A 169 -0.69 7.31 -1.55
CA ASN A 169 -0.27 7.29 -2.95
C ASN A 169 -1.45 6.75 -3.77
N SER A 170 -1.97 7.58 -4.66
CA SER A 170 -3.26 7.42 -5.30
C SER A 170 -4.45 7.94 -4.46
N ALA A 171 -5.65 7.96 -5.03
CA ALA A 171 -6.80 8.54 -4.38
C ALA A 171 -7.40 7.61 -3.33
N SER A 172 -7.93 8.17 -2.24
CA SER A 172 -8.48 7.38 -1.15
C SER A 172 -9.60 8.09 -0.40
N MET A 173 -10.41 7.32 0.33
CA MET A 173 -11.47 7.83 1.19
C MET A 173 -11.52 7.03 2.48
N TRP A 174 -11.79 7.70 3.58
CA TRP A 174 -11.65 7.15 4.93
C TRP A 174 -12.84 7.45 5.80
N TRP A 175 -13.23 6.47 6.61
CA TRP A 175 -14.36 6.56 7.55
C TRP A 175 -13.92 6.18 8.96
N LEU A 176 -14.42 6.92 9.94
CA LEU A 176 -14.33 6.57 11.35
C LEU A 176 -15.72 6.23 11.88
N ASN A 177 -15.90 5.01 12.41
CA ASN A 177 -17.18 4.54 12.97
C ASN A 177 -18.36 4.73 11.98
N GLY A 178 -18.12 4.50 10.68
CA GLY A 178 -19.10 4.62 9.61
C GLY A 178 -19.37 6.03 9.12
N LYS A 179 -18.71 7.06 9.66
CA LYS A 179 -18.82 8.44 9.21
C LYS A 179 -17.60 8.82 8.38
N GLU A 180 -17.81 9.46 7.23
CA GLU A 180 -16.73 10.02 6.42
C GLU A 180 -15.85 10.95 7.24
N ALA A 181 -14.55 10.75 7.16
CA ALA A 181 -13.54 11.53 7.86
C ALA A 181 -12.62 12.29 6.91
N VAL A 182 -12.10 11.61 5.88
CA VAL A 182 -11.09 12.16 4.96
C VAL A 182 -11.35 11.66 3.55
N ILE A 183 -11.18 12.52 2.56
CA ILE A 183 -11.10 12.18 1.13
C ILE A 183 -9.85 12.82 0.53
N LEU A 184 -9.08 12.03 -0.20
CA LEU A 184 -7.92 12.47 -0.96
C LEU A 184 -8.16 12.14 -2.44
N SER A 185 -8.43 13.15 -3.23
CA SER A 185 -8.65 13.04 -4.68
C SER A 185 -7.39 13.39 -5.46
N GLY A 186 -7.39 13.08 -6.75
CA GLY A 186 -6.34 13.39 -7.70
C GLY A 186 -5.23 12.35 -7.78
N ASP A 187 -4.26 12.63 -8.66
CA ASP A 187 -3.03 11.87 -8.79
C ASP A 187 -2.05 12.34 -7.69
N ARG A 188 -1.82 11.49 -6.71
CA ARG A 188 -1.10 11.86 -5.48
C ARG A 188 0.14 11.00 -5.29
N ARG A 189 1.12 11.59 -4.62
CA ARG A 189 2.28 10.87 -4.10
C ARG A 189 2.10 10.64 -2.60
N MET A 190 2.76 9.61 -2.05
CA MET A 190 2.77 9.39 -0.61
C MET A 190 3.45 10.55 0.12
N VAL A 191 2.66 11.26 0.89
CA VAL A 191 3.08 12.32 1.82
C VAL A 191 2.41 12.03 3.16
N MET A 192 3.16 12.04 4.25
CA MET A 192 2.60 11.89 5.59
C MET A 192 1.67 13.07 5.90
N ASP A 193 0.48 12.76 6.49
CA ASP A 193 -0.51 13.76 6.90
C ASP A 193 -0.97 14.71 5.77
N ASP A 194 -0.94 14.23 4.53
CA ASP A 194 -1.31 14.99 3.34
C ASP A 194 -2.74 15.57 3.40
N CYS A 195 -3.63 14.86 4.09
CA CYS A 195 -4.96 15.35 4.42
C CYS A 195 -5.32 15.02 5.87
N VAL A 196 -5.86 16.01 6.56
CA VAL A 196 -6.26 15.89 7.97
C VAL A 196 -7.77 16.15 8.08
N SER A 197 -8.47 15.27 8.78
CA SER A 197 -9.91 15.37 8.99
C SER A 197 -10.30 16.64 9.77
N LYS A 198 -11.58 16.96 9.75
CA LYS A 198 -12.19 17.79 10.79
C LYS A 198 -12.00 17.11 12.16
N ARG A 199 -12.34 17.83 13.24
CA ARG A 199 -12.32 17.30 14.60
C ARG A 199 -13.29 16.13 14.73
N LEU A 200 -12.82 15.04 15.31
CA LEU A 200 -13.52 13.79 15.54
C LEU A 200 -13.51 13.47 17.03
N THR A 201 -14.32 12.48 17.41
CA THR A 201 -14.27 11.89 18.75
C THR A 201 -13.97 10.42 18.64
N LEU A 202 -12.89 9.96 19.28
CA LEU A 202 -12.68 8.56 19.59
C LEU A 202 -13.50 8.19 20.82
N LYS A 203 -14.35 7.18 20.69
CA LYS A 203 -15.07 6.60 21.84
C LYS A 203 -14.09 5.81 22.69
N LYS A 204 -14.34 5.74 24.01
CA LYS A 204 -13.67 4.77 24.85
C LYS A 204 -13.94 3.36 24.33
N GLY A 205 -12.90 2.54 24.23
CA GLY A 205 -12.97 1.20 23.66
C GLY A 205 -12.91 1.21 22.13
N LYS A 206 -13.69 0.36 21.49
CA LYS A 206 -13.60 0.02 20.06
C LYS A 206 -14.02 1.18 19.15
N ASN A 207 -13.13 1.54 18.25
CA ASN A 207 -13.38 2.42 17.11
C ASN A 207 -12.94 1.70 15.82
N ILE A 208 -13.70 1.87 14.75
CA ILE A 208 -13.45 1.20 13.48
C ILE A 208 -13.05 2.23 12.44
N ILE A 209 -11.88 2.06 11.86
CA ILE A 209 -11.43 2.82 10.70
C ILE A 209 -11.59 1.93 9.48
N ARG A 210 -12.20 2.49 8.42
CA ARG A 210 -12.22 1.90 7.09
C ARG A 210 -11.53 2.84 6.12
N GLY A 211 -10.82 2.26 5.17
CA GLY A 211 -10.20 3.00 4.08
C GLY A 211 -10.43 2.29 2.76
N ALA A 212 -10.68 3.07 1.72
CA ALA A 212 -10.69 2.61 0.35
C ALA A 212 -9.62 3.38 -0.43
N VAL A 213 -8.80 2.66 -1.19
CA VAL A 213 -7.73 3.23 -2.02
C VAL A 213 -7.90 2.74 -3.44
N ILE A 214 -8.02 3.66 -4.40
CA ILE A 214 -8.10 3.31 -5.82
C ILE A 214 -6.76 3.57 -6.49
N ASN A 215 -6.28 2.61 -7.27
CA ASN A 215 -5.01 2.71 -7.98
C ASN A 215 -5.20 2.53 -9.49
N GLY A 216 -4.71 3.51 -10.24
CA GLY A 216 -4.50 3.39 -11.67
C GLY A 216 -3.08 2.89 -11.98
N PRO A 217 -2.37 3.49 -12.91
CA PRO A 217 -0.95 3.25 -13.09
C PRO A 217 -0.15 3.84 -11.90
N GLY A 218 0.89 3.14 -11.46
CA GLY A 218 1.77 3.56 -10.38
C GLY A 218 1.69 2.72 -9.12
N MET A 219 2.40 3.14 -8.09
CA MET A 219 2.38 2.48 -6.78
C MET A 219 1.14 2.88 -5.98
N SER A 220 0.74 2.03 -5.04
CA SER A 220 -0.31 2.31 -4.08
C SER A 220 0.16 1.97 -2.67
N ASP A 221 0.02 2.92 -1.78
CA ASP A 221 0.25 2.78 -0.36
C ASP A 221 -0.51 3.87 0.41
N PHE A 222 -0.65 3.70 1.71
CA PHE A 222 -1.23 4.70 2.59
C PHE A 222 -0.55 4.70 3.95
N CYS A 223 -0.67 5.80 4.67
CA CYS A 223 -0.38 5.87 6.09
C CYS A 223 -1.51 6.60 6.83
N VAL A 224 -1.77 6.18 8.07
CA VAL A 224 -2.85 6.72 8.90
C VAL A 224 -2.37 6.84 10.33
N ARG A 225 -2.66 7.97 10.95
CA ARG A 225 -2.48 8.19 12.39
C ARG A 225 -3.53 9.12 12.95
N PHE A 226 -3.70 9.10 14.27
CA PHE A 226 -4.46 10.12 14.97
C PHE A 226 -3.52 11.18 15.53
N ILE A 227 -3.93 12.42 15.44
CA ILE A 227 -3.25 13.57 16.02
C ILE A 227 -4.20 14.38 16.91
N ASP A 228 -3.66 15.03 17.94
CA ASP A 228 -4.37 15.96 18.79
C ASP A 228 -4.60 17.32 18.11
N GLU A 229 -5.17 18.29 18.83
CA GLU A 229 -5.39 19.65 18.32
C GLU A 229 -4.09 20.37 17.96
N ASN A 230 -2.99 20.04 18.61
CA ASN A 230 -1.68 20.65 18.41
C ASN A 230 -0.87 19.96 17.31
N GLY A 231 -1.41 18.89 16.72
CA GLY A 231 -0.74 18.08 15.71
C GLY A 231 0.16 17.00 16.28
N ASN A 232 0.15 16.75 17.58
CA ASN A 232 0.97 15.69 18.18
C ASN A 232 0.34 14.32 17.94
N PRO A 233 1.13 13.29 17.63
CA PRO A 233 0.63 11.93 17.44
C PRO A 233 0.03 11.34 18.72
N ILE A 234 -1.14 10.71 18.61
CA ILE A 234 -1.78 9.96 19.69
C ILE A 234 -1.27 8.51 19.65
N LYS A 235 -0.57 8.10 20.71
CA LYS A 235 0.13 6.80 20.77
C LYS A 235 -0.46 5.82 21.79
N ASP A 236 -1.30 6.28 22.69
CA ASP A 236 -1.93 5.47 23.75
C ASP A 236 -3.17 4.70 23.26
N LEU A 237 -3.12 4.27 22.00
CA LEU A 237 -4.11 3.45 21.33
C LEU A 237 -3.59 2.01 21.17
N THR A 238 -4.49 1.05 21.00
CA THR A 238 -4.13 -0.32 20.61
C THR A 238 -4.96 -0.80 19.45
N MET A 239 -4.35 -1.57 18.57
CA MET A 239 -5.02 -2.22 17.45
C MET A 239 -5.21 -3.69 17.76
N ASN A 240 -6.47 -4.13 17.77
CA ASN A 240 -6.84 -5.53 18.01
C ASN A 240 -7.60 -6.05 16.79
N ILE A 241 -7.03 -7.04 16.16
CA ILE A 241 -7.69 -7.84 15.13
C ILE A 241 -7.68 -9.26 15.68
N GLU A 242 -8.85 -9.86 15.79
CA GLU A 242 -8.95 -11.25 16.22
C GLU A 242 -8.38 -12.12 15.10
N SER A 243 -7.30 -12.85 15.38
CA SER A 243 -6.88 -13.93 14.49
C SER A 243 -7.94 -15.01 14.58
N SER A 244 -8.51 -15.43 13.45
CA SER A 244 -9.29 -16.66 13.42
C SER A 244 -8.37 -17.77 13.92
N GLY A 245 -8.59 -18.17 15.19
CA GLY A 245 -7.86 -19.31 15.76
C GLY A 245 -8.09 -20.53 14.86
N LYS A 246 -7.04 -20.97 14.19
CA LYS A 246 -6.93 -22.32 13.67
C LYS A 246 -6.32 -23.20 14.72
#